data_a3c52b00e958e0ebff6f27555b0f7cd9
#
_entry.id   a3c52b00e958e0ebff6f27555b0f7cd9
#
_cell.length_a   1.000
_cell.length_b   1.000
_cell.length_c   1.000
_cell.angle_alpha   90.00
_cell.angle_beta   90.00
_cell.angle_gamma   90.00
#
_symmetry.space_group_name_H-M   'P 1'
#
loop_
_entity.id
_entity.type
_entity.pdbx_description
1 polymer ?
#
loop_
_entity_poly.entity_id
_entity_poly.type
_entity_poly.pdbx_seq_one_letter_code
_entity_poly.pdbx_strand_id
1 'polypeptide(L)'
;MTQRKFWWLAVILAASMIVGACGGNAAQPAPAGSTPSDQSQKAATIILGAYTTPREAYGQLIPIFRQQWQEQTGQNVIFEESYLGSGAQSRAIVEGFEADVTALSLEADVTRIQQAGLITHDWQDNPTNGMVSDSIVAFAVRKXNPQGINDWADLARPGVQILTPNPKTSGGAMWNMLALYGAALRGYVEGVPANDEXAAFEFLKAVLKNVTVMDKGARESITNFEKGVGDVAITYENEVLVAQMQGEDYDLVIPRSTILIENPIAVIDAHVDKHGNRAVAEAFVQFLHSQPAQEIFAQHGLRSVDPEVAQATEDKYPPVEDLFTIEYFGGWDAATPAIFGDNGVFSKALLEVQSDESGRYHSG
;
A
#
# COMPACT_ATOMS: atom_id res chain seq x y z
N MET A 1 45.84 -39.21 14.40
CA MET A 1 47.07 -39.60 13.68
C MET A 1 47.14 -38.73 12.50
N THR A 2 47.92 -37.83 12.53
CA THR A 2 49.25 -37.24 12.36
C THR A 2 49.08 -36.13 11.36
N GLN A 3 49.13 -34.94 11.78
CA GLN A 3 50.18 -33.97 12.02
C GLN A 3 51.06 -33.60 10.81
N ARG A 4 51.20 -32.30 10.60
CA ARG A 4 52.42 -31.49 10.35
C ARG A 4 52.54 -31.01 8.93
N LYS A 5 53.14 -29.82 8.59
CA LYS A 5 53.64 -28.64 9.33
C LYS A 5 54.02 -27.59 8.29
N PHE A 6 53.98 -26.33 8.69
CA PHE A 6 54.68 -25.10 8.32
C PHE A 6 55.80 -25.17 7.31
N TRP A 7 56.01 -24.11 6.54
CA TRP A 7 57.28 -23.37 6.53
C TRP A 7 57.15 -22.00 5.84
N TRP A 8 57.71 -21.02 6.51
CA TRP A 8 57.96 -19.64 6.15
C TRP A 8 59.15 -19.51 5.21
N LEU A 9 59.19 -18.39 4.43
CA LEU A 9 60.47 -17.61 4.35
C LEU A 9 60.25 -16.30 3.58
N ALA A 10 60.67 -15.22 4.24
CA ALA A 10 60.83 -13.87 3.73
C ALA A 10 62.25 -13.69 3.23
N VAL A 11 62.53 -12.63 2.55
CA VAL A 11 63.83 -11.89 2.49
C VAL A 11 63.85 -11.00 1.23
N ILE A 12 63.87 -9.72 1.28
CA ILE A 12 64.75 -8.59 1.56
C ILE A 12 65.24 -7.87 0.27
N LEU A 13 65.04 -6.56 0.32
CA LEU A 13 65.62 -5.34 -0.28
C LEU A 13 66.78 -5.40 -1.26
N ALA A 14 66.77 -4.46 -2.23
CA ALA A 14 67.93 -3.62 -2.54
C ALA A 14 67.49 -2.37 -3.27
N ALA A 15 67.93 -1.25 -2.75
CA ALA A 15 67.81 0.08 -3.34
C ALA A 15 69.01 0.41 -4.19
N SER A 16 68.84 1.18 -5.24
CA SER A 16 69.95 1.88 -5.89
C SER A 16 69.46 3.22 -6.43
N MET A 17 70.06 4.26 -5.88
CA MET A 17 69.93 5.63 -6.40
C MET A 17 71.03 5.85 -7.50
N ILE A 18 70.61 6.57 -8.53
CA ILE A 18 71.60 7.27 -9.35
C ILE A 18 71.05 8.65 -9.67
N VAL A 19 71.87 9.65 -9.34
CA VAL A 19 71.67 11.08 -9.62
C VAL A 19 72.36 11.42 -10.95
N GLY A 20 71.65 12.20 -11.76
CA GLY A 20 72.33 12.79 -12.95
C GLY A 20 71.63 14.07 -13.37
N ALA A 21 72.41 15.13 -13.43
CA ALA A 21 71.96 16.52 -13.50
C ALA A 21 71.84 17.07 -14.93
N CYS A 22 70.99 18.08 -15.04
CA CYS A 22 71.07 19.31 -15.85
C CYS A 22 70.89 19.25 -17.37
N GLY A 23 69.91 20.03 -17.82
CA GLY A 23 69.84 20.51 -19.19
C GLY A 23 68.49 21.18 -19.43
N GLY A 24 68.43 22.51 -19.29
CA GLY A 24 67.21 23.27 -19.45
C GLY A 24 66.74 23.40 -20.88
N ASN A 25 65.49 23.38 -21.06
CA ASN A 25 64.84 24.04 -22.18
C ASN A 25 63.36 24.33 -21.78
N ALA A 26 63.00 25.58 -21.93
CA ALA A 26 61.65 26.06 -21.60
C ALA A 26 60.63 25.41 -22.54
N ALA A 27 59.77 24.59 -21.98
CA ALA A 27 58.66 24.06 -22.72
C ALA A 27 57.42 24.89 -22.39
N GLN A 28 56.68 25.25 -23.42
CA GLN A 28 55.39 25.93 -23.34
C GLN A 28 54.41 25.16 -22.44
N PRO A 29 53.58 25.89 -21.69
CA PRO A 29 52.55 25.20 -20.92
C PRO A 29 51.56 24.55 -21.90
N ALA A 30 51.34 23.29 -21.73
CA ALA A 30 50.29 22.55 -22.40
C ALA A 30 48.96 23.17 -21.99
N PRO A 31 47.98 23.24 -22.90
CA PRO A 31 46.67 23.71 -22.50
C PRO A 31 46.13 22.82 -21.39
N ALA A 32 45.61 23.45 -20.37
CA ALA A 32 45.01 22.74 -19.27
C ALA A 32 43.90 21.84 -19.84
N GLY A 33 44.20 20.56 -19.87
CA GLY A 33 43.18 19.58 -20.13
C GLY A 33 42.15 19.70 -19.01
N SER A 34 40.95 20.06 -19.38
CA SER A 34 39.84 19.98 -18.46
C SER A 34 39.78 18.56 -17.93
N THR A 35 40.19 18.37 -16.72
CA THR A 35 39.87 17.17 -15.98
C THR A 35 38.36 17.07 -16.00
N PRO A 36 37.79 15.97 -16.48
CA PRO A 36 36.37 15.75 -16.29
C PRO A 36 36.17 15.84 -14.80
N SER A 37 35.35 16.77 -14.38
CA SER A 37 34.89 16.79 -13.01
C SER A 37 34.17 15.47 -12.82
N ASP A 38 34.79 14.55 -12.16
CA ASP A 38 34.19 13.32 -11.72
C ASP A 38 33.23 13.70 -10.58
N GLN A 39 32.18 14.41 -10.94
CA GLN A 39 31.07 14.61 -10.03
C GLN A 39 30.15 13.39 -10.20
N SER A 40 30.63 12.25 -9.71
CA SER A 40 29.74 11.16 -9.43
C SER A 40 28.84 11.70 -8.32
N GLN A 41 27.59 12.05 -8.69
CA GLN A 41 26.62 12.47 -7.72
C GLN A 41 26.50 11.36 -6.67
N LYS A 42 26.58 11.77 -5.41
CA LYS A 42 26.40 10.84 -4.30
C LYS A 42 25.10 10.07 -4.50
N ALA A 43 25.12 8.76 -4.31
CA ALA A 43 23.93 7.93 -4.41
C ALA A 43 22.86 8.44 -3.46
N ALA A 44 21.61 8.47 -3.92
CA ALA A 44 20.47 8.84 -3.09
C ALA A 44 19.80 7.59 -2.57
N THR A 45 19.21 7.70 -1.39
CA THR A 45 18.35 6.67 -0.84
C THR A 45 16.95 7.26 -0.69
N ILE A 46 15.93 6.53 -1.16
CA ILE A 46 14.53 6.84 -0.87
C ILE A 46 13.99 5.77 0.07
N ILE A 47 13.43 6.20 1.19
CA ILE A 47 12.74 5.31 2.12
C ILE A 47 11.25 5.40 1.80
N LEU A 48 10.68 4.28 1.36
CA LEU A 48 9.26 4.18 1.02
C LEU A 48 8.52 3.49 2.14
N GLY A 49 7.55 4.20 2.74
CA GLY A 49 6.64 3.61 3.70
C GLY A 49 5.27 3.44 3.07
N ALA A 50 4.88 2.20 2.77
CA ALA A 50 3.67 1.92 2.00
C ALA A 50 2.79 0.90 2.71
N TYR A 51 1.51 0.85 2.28
CA TYR A 51 0.68 -0.28 2.68
C TYR A 51 1.04 -1.48 1.78
N THR A 52 0.67 -2.68 2.21
CA THR A 52 1.21 -3.90 1.63
C THR A 52 0.67 -4.22 0.23
N THR A 53 -0.59 -3.87 -0.01
CA THR A 53 -1.34 -4.33 -1.18
C THR A 53 -0.65 -4.06 -2.52
N PRO A 54 0.00 -2.89 -2.76
CA PRO A 54 0.66 -2.65 -4.06
C PRO A 54 2.10 -3.12 -4.13
N ARG A 55 2.56 -3.95 -3.21
CA ARG A 55 3.97 -4.36 -3.14
C ARG A 55 4.48 -4.89 -4.48
N GLU A 56 3.70 -5.73 -5.16
CA GLU A 56 4.13 -6.34 -6.42
C GLU A 56 4.28 -5.28 -7.53
N ALA A 57 3.37 -4.31 -7.57
CA ALA A 57 3.48 -3.21 -8.53
C ALA A 57 4.76 -2.41 -8.29
N TYR A 58 5.05 -2.05 -7.03
CA TYR A 58 6.27 -1.32 -6.70
C TYR A 58 7.51 -2.15 -7.02
N GLY A 59 7.44 -3.46 -6.85
CA GLY A 59 8.55 -4.34 -7.23
C GLY A 59 8.94 -4.25 -8.69
N GLN A 60 7.98 -3.94 -9.56
CA GLN A 60 8.25 -3.71 -10.99
C GLN A 60 8.58 -2.25 -11.28
N LEU A 61 7.91 -1.32 -10.63
CA LEU A 61 8.04 0.12 -10.91
C LEU A 61 9.37 0.69 -10.42
N ILE A 62 9.85 0.28 -9.25
CA ILE A 62 11.05 0.86 -8.65
C ILE A 62 12.29 0.63 -9.53
N PRO A 63 12.56 -0.59 -10.05
CA PRO A 63 13.72 -0.76 -10.94
C PRO A 63 13.64 0.11 -12.19
N ILE A 64 12.45 0.31 -12.75
CA ILE A 64 12.28 1.18 -13.93
C ILE A 64 12.63 2.62 -13.59
N PHE A 65 12.11 3.12 -12.46
CA PHE A 65 12.43 4.48 -12.02
C PHE A 65 13.93 4.66 -11.77
N ARG A 66 14.55 3.69 -11.10
CA ARG A 66 15.98 3.75 -10.79
C ARG A 66 16.80 3.86 -12.07
N GLN A 67 16.46 3.09 -13.10
CA GLN A 67 17.17 3.13 -14.37
C GLN A 67 16.96 4.48 -15.07
N GLN A 68 15.72 4.98 -15.13
CA GLN A 68 15.44 6.27 -15.77
C GLN A 68 16.16 7.41 -15.07
N TRP A 69 16.15 7.43 -13.74
CA TRP A 69 16.80 8.48 -12.97
C TRP A 69 18.32 8.47 -13.21
N GLN A 70 18.91 7.28 -13.21
CA GLN A 70 20.34 7.14 -13.45
C GLN A 70 20.71 7.62 -14.87
N GLU A 71 19.89 7.28 -15.86
CA GLU A 71 20.13 7.72 -17.24
C GLU A 71 19.97 9.24 -17.41
N GLN A 72 19.01 9.84 -16.71
CA GLN A 72 18.72 11.27 -16.82
C GLN A 72 19.72 12.12 -16.03
N THR A 73 20.17 11.65 -14.87
CA THR A 73 20.92 12.49 -13.93
C THR A 73 22.30 11.95 -13.60
N GLY A 74 22.60 10.70 -13.90
CA GLY A 74 23.83 10.05 -13.47
C GLY A 74 23.84 9.59 -12.03
N GLN A 75 22.76 9.85 -11.29
CA GLN A 75 22.66 9.50 -9.87
C GLN A 75 22.07 8.12 -9.68
N ASN A 76 22.73 7.27 -8.90
CA ASN A 76 22.16 6.01 -8.46
C ASN A 76 21.18 6.26 -7.33
N VAL A 77 20.09 5.48 -7.31
CA VAL A 77 19.06 5.55 -6.27
C VAL A 77 18.91 4.18 -5.65
N ILE A 78 18.90 4.12 -4.34
CA ILE A 78 18.64 2.91 -3.56
C ILE A 78 17.28 3.11 -2.87
N PHE A 79 16.44 2.09 -2.88
CA PHE A 79 15.16 2.12 -2.18
C PHE A 79 15.21 1.22 -0.96
N GLU A 80 14.77 1.76 0.17
CA GLU A 80 14.45 0.97 1.37
C GLU A 80 12.94 0.97 1.47
N GLU A 81 12.35 -0.22 1.50
CA GLU A 81 10.90 -0.38 1.37
C GLU A 81 10.33 -1.01 2.65
N SER A 82 9.29 -0.40 3.19
CA SER A 82 8.53 -0.95 4.32
C SER A 82 7.06 -1.09 3.92
N TYR A 83 6.49 -2.27 4.14
CA TYR A 83 5.10 -2.58 3.81
C TYR A 83 4.39 -3.10 5.05
N LEU A 84 3.36 -2.39 5.49
CA LEU A 84 2.55 -2.71 6.67
C LEU A 84 1.08 -2.45 6.35
N GLY A 85 0.18 -2.76 7.25
CA GLY A 85 -1.17 -2.21 7.18
C GLY A 85 -1.11 -0.69 7.18
N SER A 86 -2.01 -0.04 6.46
CA SER A 86 -1.93 1.40 6.20
C SER A 86 -1.92 2.22 7.48
N GLY A 87 -2.82 1.93 8.43
CA GLY A 87 -2.86 2.65 9.70
C GLY A 87 -1.60 2.43 10.51
N ALA A 88 -1.10 1.20 10.54
CA ALA A 88 0.14 0.87 11.25
C ALA A 88 1.33 1.62 10.64
N GLN A 89 1.40 1.70 9.30
CA GLN A 89 2.47 2.43 8.61
C GLN A 89 2.41 3.92 8.92
N SER A 90 1.20 4.49 8.86
CA SER A 90 0.99 5.90 9.17
C SER A 90 1.47 6.23 10.59
N ARG A 91 1.09 5.40 11.57
CA ARG A 91 1.51 5.62 12.96
C ARG A 91 3.01 5.43 13.14
N ALA A 92 3.62 4.46 12.44
CA ALA A 92 5.07 4.26 12.49
C ALA A 92 5.80 5.53 12.02
N ILE A 93 5.32 6.15 10.94
CA ILE A 93 5.91 7.38 10.42
C ILE A 93 5.77 8.52 11.44
N VAL A 94 4.59 8.68 12.02
CA VAL A 94 4.37 9.70 13.04
C VAL A 94 5.28 9.49 14.26
N GLU A 95 5.55 8.23 14.60
CA GLU A 95 6.37 7.87 15.77
C GLU A 95 7.87 7.81 15.48
N GLY A 96 8.31 8.16 14.26
CA GLY A 96 9.72 8.34 13.98
C GLY A 96 10.31 7.54 12.83
N PHE A 97 9.52 6.75 12.12
CA PHE A 97 10.00 6.08 10.92
C PHE A 97 10.15 7.11 9.80
N GLU A 98 11.39 7.32 9.35
CA GLU A 98 11.70 8.45 8.48
C GLU A 98 11.51 8.14 6.99
N ALA A 99 10.32 7.69 6.62
CA ALA A 99 9.99 7.51 5.22
C ALA A 99 10.03 8.84 4.47
N ASP A 100 10.56 8.81 3.27
CA ASP A 100 10.61 9.98 2.38
C ASP A 100 9.34 10.13 1.57
N VAL A 101 8.78 8.99 1.17
CA VAL A 101 7.53 8.90 0.41
C VAL A 101 6.63 7.91 1.13
N THR A 102 5.36 8.24 1.24
CA THR A 102 4.38 7.33 1.79
C THR A 102 3.25 7.11 0.80
N ALA A 103 2.91 5.84 0.59
CA ALA A 103 1.80 5.41 -0.28
C ALA A 103 0.88 4.55 0.56
N LEU A 104 -0.26 5.08 0.92
CA LEU A 104 -1.14 4.45 1.90
C LEU A 104 -2.50 4.10 1.28
N SER A 105 -3.31 3.38 2.04
CA SER A 105 -4.58 2.89 1.53
C SER A 105 -5.65 3.97 1.47
N LEU A 106 -5.59 4.96 2.37
CA LEU A 106 -6.66 5.95 2.46
C LEU A 106 -6.15 7.31 2.93
N GLU A 107 -6.88 8.33 2.53
CA GLU A 107 -6.52 9.73 2.78
C GLU A 107 -6.29 10.02 4.26
N ALA A 108 -7.12 9.49 5.15
CA ALA A 108 -7.03 9.80 6.58
C ALA A 108 -5.66 9.38 7.16
N ASP A 109 -5.04 8.35 6.60
CA ASP A 109 -3.74 7.90 7.09
C ASP A 109 -2.61 8.87 6.67
N VAL A 110 -2.73 9.51 5.51
CA VAL A 110 -1.78 10.59 5.13
C VAL A 110 -2.08 11.86 5.93
N THR A 111 -3.36 12.16 6.13
CA THR A 111 -3.76 13.32 6.95
C THR A 111 -3.17 13.25 8.36
N ARG A 112 -3.12 12.05 8.95
CA ARG A 112 -2.49 11.87 10.28
C ARG A 112 -1.03 12.33 10.27
N ILE A 113 -0.29 12.01 9.22
CA ILE A 113 1.11 12.43 9.07
C ILE A 113 1.20 13.95 8.88
N GLN A 114 0.29 14.51 8.09
CA GLN A 114 0.20 15.94 7.89
C GLN A 114 -0.10 16.67 9.19
N GLN A 115 -1.04 16.16 9.97
CA GLN A 115 -1.42 16.76 11.26
C GLN A 115 -0.28 16.70 12.28
N ALA A 116 0.62 15.73 12.14
CA ALA A 116 1.82 15.64 12.98
C ALA A 116 2.90 16.67 12.56
N GLY A 117 2.66 17.45 11.50
CA GLY A 117 3.58 18.47 11.04
C GLY A 117 4.66 17.97 10.09
N LEU A 118 4.59 16.72 9.66
CA LEU A 118 5.65 16.11 8.82
C LEU A 118 5.45 16.38 7.34
N ILE A 119 4.20 16.58 6.90
CA ILE A 119 3.87 16.99 5.53
C ILE A 119 3.37 18.43 5.61
N THR A 120 4.03 19.34 4.92
CA THR A 120 3.73 20.78 5.03
C THR A 120 3.24 21.39 3.73
N HIS A 121 3.36 20.69 2.61
CA HIS A 121 2.81 21.17 1.35
C HIS A 121 1.38 20.65 1.17
N ASP A 122 0.65 21.25 0.23
CA ASP A 122 -0.70 20.78 -0.11
C ASP A 122 -0.59 19.56 -1.04
N TRP A 123 -0.51 18.39 -0.43
CA TRP A 123 -0.24 17.15 -1.17
C TRP A 123 -1.39 16.72 -2.07
N GLN A 124 -2.57 17.30 -1.89
CA GLN A 124 -3.73 17.01 -2.72
C GLN A 124 -3.91 17.99 -3.88
N ASP A 125 -3.07 19.01 -3.98
CA ASP A 125 -3.16 20.02 -5.04
C ASP A 125 -2.51 19.50 -6.33
N ASN A 126 -3.19 18.55 -6.98
CA ASN A 126 -2.76 17.99 -8.25
C ASN A 126 -3.96 17.34 -8.95
N PRO A 127 -3.82 16.95 -10.24
CA PRO A 127 -4.98 16.48 -11.01
C PRO A 127 -5.66 15.23 -10.48
N THR A 128 -4.99 14.40 -9.68
CA THR A 128 -5.58 13.20 -9.10
C THR A 128 -5.98 13.39 -7.64
N ASN A 129 -5.94 14.62 -7.15
CA ASN A 129 -6.32 14.95 -5.77
C ASN A 129 -5.47 14.15 -4.74
N GLY A 130 -4.21 13.94 -5.08
CA GLY A 130 -3.27 13.22 -4.22
C GLY A 130 -3.29 11.71 -4.35
N MET A 131 -4.13 11.17 -5.22
CA MET A 131 -4.27 9.71 -5.36
C MET A 131 -3.33 9.17 -6.43
N VAL A 132 -2.87 7.92 -6.26
CA VAL A 132 -1.95 7.28 -7.20
C VAL A 132 -2.53 5.99 -7.78
N SER A 133 -3.51 5.40 -7.13
CA SER A 133 -4.18 4.18 -7.63
C SER A 133 -5.56 4.07 -7.01
N ASP A 134 -6.40 3.24 -7.62
CA ASP A 134 -7.73 2.93 -7.12
C ASP A 134 -7.92 1.41 -7.04
N SER A 135 -8.91 1.00 -6.26
CA SER A 135 -9.37 -0.37 -6.20
C SER A 135 -10.86 -0.35 -5.81
N ILE A 136 -11.41 -1.51 -5.51
CA ILE A 136 -12.75 -1.62 -4.93
C ILE A 136 -12.71 -2.69 -3.85
N VAL A 137 -13.67 -2.64 -2.93
CA VAL A 137 -13.86 -3.74 -1.99
C VAL A 137 -14.59 -4.87 -2.72
N ALA A 138 -14.10 -6.08 -2.54
CA ALA A 138 -14.62 -7.27 -3.21
C ALA A 138 -14.47 -8.47 -2.28
N PHE A 139 -14.88 -9.65 -2.75
CA PHE A 139 -14.77 -10.88 -1.98
C PHE A 139 -13.87 -11.88 -2.68
N ALA A 140 -13.02 -12.55 -1.91
CA ALA A 140 -12.36 -13.80 -2.33
C ALA A 140 -13.22 -14.94 -1.81
N VAL A 141 -13.63 -15.85 -2.68
CA VAL A 141 -14.44 -17.03 -2.31
C VAL A 141 -13.73 -18.28 -2.81
N ARG A 142 -14.04 -19.42 -2.18
CA ARG A 142 -13.48 -20.71 -2.61
C ARG A 142 -13.86 -21.01 -4.05
N LYS A 143 -13.02 -21.71 -4.75
CA LYS A 143 -13.26 -22.09 -6.14
C LYS A 143 -14.64 -22.73 -6.27
N UNK A 144 -15.35 -22.07 -7.20
CA UNK A 144 -16.56 -22.53 -7.40
C UNK A 144 -17.57 -22.03 -6.56
N ASN A 145 -17.16 -21.35 -5.67
CA ASN A 145 -18.12 -20.65 -4.80
C ASN A 145 -19.13 -21.61 -4.17
N PRO A 146 -18.65 -22.62 -3.46
CA PRO A 146 -19.56 -23.66 -2.95
C PRO A 146 -20.56 -23.16 -1.94
N GLN A 147 -20.27 -22.03 -1.23
CA GLN A 147 -21.19 -21.45 -0.25
C GLN A 147 -22.19 -20.50 -0.90
N GLY A 148 -22.10 -20.25 -2.21
CA GLY A 148 -23.03 -19.35 -2.89
C GLY A 148 -22.95 -17.91 -2.40
N ILE A 149 -21.76 -17.40 -2.17
CA ILE A 149 -21.55 -16.04 -1.66
C ILE A 149 -21.44 -15.11 -2.86
N ASN A 150 -22.51 -14.37 -3.14
CA ASN A 150 -22.60 -13.55 -4.36
C ASN A 150 -22.81 -12.07 -4.06
N ASP A 151 -23.23 -11.73 -2.84
CA ASP A 151 -23.48 -10.33 -2.48
C ASP A 151 -23.40 -10.20 -0.95
N TRP A 152 -23.51 -8.99 -0.47
CA TRP A 152 -23.36 -8.66 0.95
C TRP A 152 -24.27 -9.47 1.87
N ALA A 153 -25.55 -9.65 1.48
CA ALA A 153 -26.51 -10.37 2.33
C ALA A 153 -26.05 -11.79 2.65
N ASP A 154 -25.32 -12.42 1.74
CA ASP A 154 -24.82 -13.79 1.95
C ASP A 154 -23.83 -13.88 3.11
N LEU A 155 -23.15 -12.79 3.44
CA LEU A 155 -22.18 -12.75 4.54
C LEU A 155 -22.84 -12.89 5.91
N ALA A 156 -24.13 -12.57 6.01
CA ALA A 156 -24.87 -12.65 7.29
C ALA A 156 -25.51 -14.03 7.51
N ARG A 157 -25.43 -14.95 6.54
CA ARG A 157 -26.03 -16.28 6.70
C ARG A 157 -25.34 -17.04 7.84
N PRO A 158 -26.10 -17.72 8.69
CA PRO A 158 -25.48 -18.51 9.77
C PRO A 158 -24.48 -19.52 9.24
N GLY A 159 -23.33 -19.60 9.90
CA GLY A 159 -22.29 -20.56 9.58
C GLY A 159 -21.28 -20.13 8.56
N VAL A 160 -21.49 -19.00 7.88
CA VAL A 160 -20.48 -18.45 6.95
C VAL A 160 -19.31 -17.92 7.77
N GLN A 161 -18.10 -18.30 7.40
CA GLN A 161 -16.89 -17.87 8.11
C GLN A 161 -16.16 -16.81 7.29
N ILE A 162 -16.03 -15.63 7.85
CA ILE A 162 -15.51 -14.44 7.17
C ILE A 162 -14.14 -14.07 7.72
N LEU A 163 -13.22 -13.71 6.81
CA LEU A 163 -11.96 -13.04 7.16
C LEU A 163 -12.04 -11.58 6.72
N THR A 164 -11.62 -10.69 7.60
CA THR A 164 -11.42 -9.28 7.29
C THR A 164 -10.33 -8.77 8.23
N PRO A 165 -9.49 -7.82 7.79
CA PRO A 165 -8.52 -7.28 8.74
C PRO A 165 -9.16 -6.34 9.76
N ASN A 166 -8.34 -5.88 10.70
CA ASN A 166 -8.77 -5.04 11.82
C ASN A 166 -8.64 -3.56 11.43
N PRO A 167 -9.71 -2.76 11.55
CA PRO A 167 -9.62 -1.33 11.21
C PRO A 167 -8.60 -0.54 12.03
N LYS A 168 -8.17 -1.04 13.19
CA LYS A 168 -7.17 -0.35 14.00
C LYS A 168 -5.80 -0.33 13.33
N THR A 169 -5.49 -1.32 12.48
CA THR A 169 -4.18 -1.44 11.84
C THR A 169 -4.24 -1.38 10.32
N SER A 170 -5.40 -1.63 9.73
CA SER A 170 -5.57 -1.87 8.30
C SER A 170 -6.52 -0.86 7.68
N GLY A 171 -6.04 -0.14 6.67
CA GLY A 171 -6.91 0.69 5.84
C GLY A 171 -7.91 -0.14 5.06
N GLY A 172 -7.49 -1.32 4.59
CA GLY A 172 -8.40 -2.24 3.90
C GLY A 172 -9.61 -2.59 4.75
N ALA A 173 -9.40 -2.79 6.04
CA ALA A 173 -10.49 -3.08 6.96
C ALA A 173 -11.46 -1.89 7.08
N MET A 174 -10.94 -0.68 7.11
CA MET A 174 -11.81 0.51 7.13
C MET A 174 -12.65 0.57 5.86
N TRP A 175 -12.03 0.36 4.70
CA TRP A 175 -12.76 0.30 3.43
C TRP A 175 -13.81 -0.81 3.44
N ASN A 176 -13.49 -1.99 3.98
CA ASN A 176 -14.43 -3.13 4.06
C ASN A 176 -15.69 -2.74 4.82
N MET A 177 -15.53 -2.12 5.98
CA MET A 177 -16.67 -1.74 6.83
C MET A 177 -17.49 -0.64 6.18
N LEU A 178 -16.83 0.32 5.53
CA LEU A 178 -17.54 1.40 4.82
C LEU A 178 -18.31 0.85 3.62
N ALA A 179 -17.74 -0.11 2.88
CA ALA A 179 -18.41 -0.72 1.74
C ALA A 179 -19.67 -1.47 2.20
N LEU A 180 -19.54 -2.27 3.25
CA LEU A 180 -20.64 -3.06 3.79
C LEU A 180 -21.78 -2.16 4.30
N TYR A 181 -21.45 -1.22 5.17
CA TYR A 181 -22.42 -0.34 5.79
C TYR A 181 -23.03 0.60 4.75
N GLY A 182 -22.22 1.11 3.84
CA GLY A 182 -22.70 1.97 2.77
C GLY A 182 -23.63 1.25 1.80
N ALA A 183 -23.31 0.01 1.42
CA ALA A 183 -24.19 -0.79 0.56
C ALA A 183 -25.55 -1.02 1.25
N ALA A 184 -25.54 -1.27 2.55
CA ALA A 184 -26.77 -1.46 3.31
C ALA A 184 -27.62 -0.18 3.34
N LEU A 185 -26.99 0.95 3.65
CA LEU A 185 -27.69 2.25 3.69
C LEU A 185 -28.24 2.66 2.33
N ARG A 186 -27.59 2.24 1.25
CA ARG A 186 -27.97 2.60 -0.12
C ARG A 186 -29.04 1.66 -0.69
N GLY A 187 -29.46 0.66 0.07
CA GLY A 187 -30.53 -0.24 -0.33
C GLY A 187 -30.09 -1.46 -1.14
N TYR A 188 -28.83 -1.82 -1.09
CA TYR A 188 -28.26 -2.93 -1.87
C TYR A 188 -28.04 -4.19 -1.04
N VAL A 189 -28.66 -4.27 0.14
CA VAL A 189 -28.64 -5.49 0.94
C VAL A 189 -30.07 -6.01 1.09
N GLU A 190 -30.30 -7.22 0.61
CA GLU A 190 -31.64 -7.83 0.70
C GLU A 190 -32.08 -7.88 2.15
N GLY A 191 -33.29 -7.39 2.42
CA GLY A 191 -33.86 -7.35 3.74
C GLY A 191 -33.51 -6.14 4.58
N VAL A 192 -32.67 -5.24 4.03
CA VAL A 192 -32.30 -3.99 4.72
C VAL A 192 -32.83 -2.82 3.89
N PRO A 193 -33.83 -2.08 4.38
CA PRO A 193 -34.35 -0.93 3.62
C PRO A 193 -33.30 0.17 3.49
N ALA A 194 -33.34 0.88 2.37
CA ALA A 194 -32.46 2.03 2.15
C ALA A 194 -32.69 3.09 3.22
N ASN A 195 -31.63 3.73 3.64
CA ASN A 195 -31.63 4.83 4.61
C ASN A 195 -32.18 4.47 5.98
N ASP A 196 -32.18 3.18 6.32
CA ASP A 196 -32.62 2.67 7.63
C ASP A 196 -31.35 2.35 8.44
N GLU A 197 -30.90 3.28 9.22
CA GLU A 197 -29.69 3.14 10.04
C GLU A 197 -29.77 2.02 11.06
N UNK A 198 -30.72 1.66 11.44
CA UNK A 198 -30.93 0.68 12.35
C UNK A 198 -30.80 -0.64 11.76
N ALA A 199 -31.56 -0.73 10.77
CA ALA A 199 -31.47 -2.00 10.05
C ALA A 199 -30.05 -2.23 9.53
N ALA A 200 -29.40 -1.21 9.00
CA ALA A 200 -28.01 -1.31 8.53
C ALA A 200 -27.06 -1.68 9.66
N PHE A 201 -27.25 -1.11 10.84
CA PHE A 201 -26.45 -1.43 12.02
C PHE A 201 -26.63 -2.91 12.42
N GLU A 202 -27.85 -3.39 12.44
CA GLU A 202 -28.12 -4.80 12.76
C GLU A 202 -27.51 -5.73 11.71
N PHE A 203 -27.52 -5.31 10.43
CA PHE A 203 -26.87 -6.08 9.39
C PHE A 203 -25.35 -6.13 9.61
N LEU A 204 -24.74 -5.00 9.92
CA LEU A 204 -23.30 -4.95 10.24
C LEU A 204 -22.98 -5.91 11.39
N LYS A 205 -23.78 -5.91 12.45
CA LYS A 205 -23.60 -6.85 13.58
C LYS A 205 -23.69 -8.30 13.11
N ALA A 206 -24.68 -8.61 12.27
CA ALA A 206 -24.86 -9.97 11.78
C ALA A 206 -23.63 -10.46 10.99
N VAL A 207 -23.05 -9.58 10.19
CA VAL A 207 -21.83 -9.92 9.47
C VAL A 207 -20.65 -10.07 10.44
N LEU A 208 -20.51 -9.15 11.39
CA LEU A 208 -19.39 -9.20 12.36
C LEU A 208 -19.45 -10.48 13.22
N LYS A 209 -20.64 -11.01 13.52
CA LYS A 209 -20.78 -12.28 14.23
C LYS A 209 -20.14 -13.44 13.47
N ASN A 210 -20.09 -13.35 12.13
CA ASN A 210 -19.52 -14.39 11.29
C ASN A 210 -18.02 -14.19 11.03
N VAL A 211 -17.42 -13.10 11.51
CA VAL A 211 -15.99 -12.86 11.33
C VAL A 211 -15.21 -13.78 12.26
N THR A 212 -14.44 -14.67 11.65
CA THR A 212 -13.63 -15.67 12.37
C THR A 212 -12.30 -15.09 12.85
N VAL A 213 -11.67 -14.27 12.01
CA VAL A 213 -10.37 -13.69 12.29
C VAL A 213 -10.34 -12.24 11.79
N MET A 214 -9.80 -11.34 12.63
CA MET A 214 -9.44 -9.98 12.23
C MET A 214 -7.92 -9.86 12.20
N ASP A 215 -7.34 -9.99 11.02
CA ASP A 215 -5.90 -9.95 10.82
C ASP A 215 -5.35 -8.52 10.89
N LYS A 216 -4.02 -8.38 10.91
CA LYS A 216 -3.36 -7.09 10.94
C LYS A 216 -3.60 -6.26 9.68
N GLY A 217 -3.68 -6.93 8.51
CA GLY A 217 -3.84 -6.26 7.23
C GLY A 217 -4.47 -7.16 6.19
N ALA A 218 -4.76 -6.57 5.02
CA ALA A 218 -5.41 -7.29 3.94
C ALA A 218 -4.55 -8.46 3.45
N ARG A 219 -3.23 -8.27 3.34
CA ARG A 219 -2.35 -9.35 2.87
C ARG A 219 -2.38 -10.53 3.84
N GLU A 220 -2.34 -10.27 5.15
CA GLU A 220 -2.42 -11.35 6.15
C GLU A 220 -3.76 -12.09 6.07
N SER A 221 -4.87 -11.36 5.86
CA SER A 221 -6.18 -12.00 5.68
C SER A 221 -6.19 -12.93 4.48
N ILE A 222 -5.69 -12.45 3.33
CA ILE A 222 -5.70 -13.27 2.12
C ILE A 222 -4.75 -14.46 2.25
N THR A 223 -3.63 -14.28 2.94
CA THR A 223 -2.70 -15.39 3.20
C THR A 223 -3.36 -16.46 4.06
N ASN A 224 -4.10 -16.08 5.10
CA ASN A 224 -4.85 -17.04 5.92
C ASN A 224 -5.95 -17.72 5.10
N PHE A 225 -6.63 -16.96 4.23
CA PHE A 225 -7.62 -17.54 3.33
C PHE A 225 -6.97 -18.60 2.43
N GLU A 226 -5.80 -18.30 1.87
CA GLU A 226 -5.06 -19.24 1.01
C GLU A 226 -4.69 -20.52 1.75
N LYS A 227 -4.48 -20.44 3.06
CA LYS A 227 -4.16 -21.60 3.91
C LYS A 227 -5.41 -22.41 4.30
N GLY A 228 -6.58 -22.02 3.84
CA GLY A 228 -7.81 -22.74 4.08
C GLY A 228 -8.68 -22.22 5.21
N VAL A 229 -8.38 -21.06 5.76
CA VAL A 229 -9.17 -20.46 6.83
C VAL A 229 -10.34 -19.69 6.23
N GLY A 230 -11.54 -19.96 6.69
CA GLY A 230 -12.74 -19.22 6.32
C GLY A 230 -13.34 -19.60 4.98
N ASP A 231 -14.52 -19.09 4.72
CA ASP A 231 -15.28 -19.31 3.47
C ASP A 231 -15.11 -18.16 2.51
N VAL A 232 -14.89 -16.96 3.04
CA VAL A 232 -14.83 -15.72 2.26
C VAL A 232 -13.90 -14.74 2.96
N ALA A 233 -13.13 -14.00 2.16
CA ALA A 233 -12.37 -12.86 2.66
C ALA A 233 -12.92 -11.59 2.01
N ILE A 234 -13.25 -10.58 2.83
CA ILE A 234 -13.56 -9.25 2.32
C ILE A 234 -12.23 -8.55 2.15
N THR A 235 -11.95 -8.07 0.94
CA THR A 235 -10.61 -7.58 0.65
C THR A 235 -10.62 -6.61 -0.54
N TYR A 236 -9.46 -6.14 -0.95
CA TYR A 236 -9.30 -5.36 -2.19
C TYR A 236 -9.43 -6.29 -3.40
N GLU A 237 -10.08 -5.80 -4.44
CA GLU A 237 -10.11 -6.49 -5.74
C GLU A 237 -8.70 -6.90 -6.17
N ASN A 238 -7.73 -5.99 -6.03
CA ASN A 238 -6.38 -6.29 -6.53
C ASN A 238 -5.66 -7.35 -5.70
N GLU A 239 -6.01 -7.56 -4.44
CA GLU A 239 -5.45 -8.67 -3.67
C GLU A 239 -5.83 -10.01 -4.32
N VAL A 240 -7.08 -10.14 -4.74
CA VAL A 240 -7.54 -11.36 -5.42
C VAL A 240 -6.87 -11.51 -6.77
N LEU A 241 -6.81 -10.43 -7.54
CA LEU A 241 -6.23 -10.48 -8.89
C LEU A 241 -4.74 -10.82 -8.85
N VAL A 242 -3.98 -10.23 -7.92
CA VAL A 242 -2.56 -10.54 -7.75
C VAL A 242 -2.37 -12.01 -7.36
N ALA A 243 -3.19 -12.51 -6.42
CA ALA A 243 -3.10 -13.90 -5.99
C ALA A 243 -3.38 -14.86 -7.15
N GLN A 244 -4.39 -14.55 -7.98
CA GLN A 244 -4.70 -15.36 -9.15
C GLN A 244 -3.54 -15.38 -10.15
N MET A 245 -2.88 -14.24 -10.34
CA MET A 245 -1.69 -14.15 -11.19
C MET A 245 -0.55 -15.01 -10.64
N GLN A 246 -0.49 -15.20 -9.34
CA GLN A 246 0.53 -16.03 -8.68
C GLN A 246 0.11 -17.51 -8.60
N GLY A 247 -1.02 -17.87 -9.20
CA GLY A 247 -1.46 -19.25 -9.30
C GLY A 247 -2.43 -19.71 -8.22
N GLU A 248 -2.91 -18.81 -7.38
CA GLU A 248 -3.91 -19.18 -6.38
C GLU A 248 -5.24 -19.49 -7.04
N ASP A 249 -5.92 -20.49 -6.53
CA ASP A 249 -7.10 -21.09 -7.16
C ASP A 249 -8.35 -20.77 -6.34
N TYR A 250 -8.79 -19.50 -6.37
CA TYR A 250 -10.04 -19.06 -5.78
C TYR A 250 -10.65 -17.95 -6.64
N ASP A 251 -11.90 -17.62 -6.38
CA ASP A 251 -12.67 -16.76 -7.26
C ASP A 251 -12.88 -15.37 -6.67
N LEU A 252 -13.01 -14.40 -7.55
CA LEU A 252 -13.34 -13.01 -7.23
C LEU A 252 -14.85 -12.83 -7.37
N VAL A 253 -15.49 -12.27 -6.35
CA VAL A 253 -16.90 -11.84 -6.41
C VAL A 253 -16.94 -10.34 -6.15
N ILE A 254 -17.57 -9.60 -7.06
CA ILE A 254 -17.77 -8.16 -6.90
C ILE A 254 -19.23 -7.94 -6.52
N PRO A 255 -19.50 -7.41 -5.32
CA PRO A 255 -20.91 -7.16 -4.93
C PRO A 255 -21.51 -6.06 -5.78
N ARG A 256 -22.85 -6.02 -5.86
CA ARG A 256 -23.55 -5.03 -6.68
C ARG A 256 -23.24 -3.59 -6.29
N SER A 257 -23.06 -3.35 -5.00
CA SER A 257 -22.72 -2.03 -4.46
C SER A 257 -21.41 -2.15 -3.70
N THR A 258 -20.44 -1.28 -3.99
CA THR A 258 -19.20 -1.28 -3.25
C THR A 258 -18.58 0.12 -3.31
N ILE A 259 -17.56 0.33 -2.47
CA ILE A 259 -16.90 1.63 -2.39
C ILE A 259 -15.66 1.65 -3.28
N LEU A 260 -15.44 2.78 -3.94
CA LEU A 260 -14.19 3.05 -4.66
C LEU A 260 -13.11 3.30 -3.62
N ILE A 261 -12.07 2.48 -3.64
CA ILE A 261 -10.89 2.64 -2.81
C ILE A 261 -9.95 3.61 -3.53
N GLU A 262 -9.62 4.72 -2.88
CA GLU A 262 -8.76 5.76 -3.45
C GLU A 262 -7.51 5.84 -2.60
N ASN A 263 -6.35 5.56 -3.21
CA ASN A 263 -5.09 5.35 -2.52
C ASN A 263 -4.16 6.55 -2.71
N PRO A 264 -3.83 7.26 -1.64
CA PRO A 264 -2.99 8.45 -1.71
C PRO A 264 -1.50 8.15 -1.75
N ILE A 265 -0.74 9.15 -2.21
CA ILE A 265 0.71 9.15 -2.13
C ILE A 265 1.17 10.56 -1.78
N ALA A 266 2.23 10.68 -0.99
CA ALA A 266 2.77 11.99 -0.63
C ALA A 266 4.25 11.90 -0.31
N VAL A 267 4.97 12.95 -0.67
CA VAL A 267 6.33 13.21 -0.16
C VAL A 267 6.22 13.74 1.26
N ILE A 268 7.08 13.28 2.15
CA ILE A 268 7.08 13.72 3.54
C ILE A 268 8.15 14.80 3.71
N ASP A 269 7.70 16.04 3.79
CA ASP A 269 8.58 17.24 3.76
C ASP A 269 9.69 17.19 4.80
N ALA A 270 9.35 16.89 6.06
CA ALA A 270 10.33 16.86 7.14
C ALA A 270 11.46 15.90 6.85
N HIS A 271 11.16 14.77 6.24
CA HIS A 271 12.16 13.72 6.01
C HIS A 271 12.99 13.98 4.77
N VAL A 272 12.38 14.44 3.67
CA VAL A 272 13.18 14.75 2.47
C VAL A 272 14.08 15.97 2.70
N ASP A 273 13.64 16.92 3.53
CA ASP A 273 14.48 18.05 3.91
C ASP A 273 15.69 17.59 4.73
N LYS A 274 15.44 16.69 5.70
CA LYS A 274 16.50 16.13 6.53
C LYS A 274 17.50 15.29 5.72
N HIS A 275 16.99 14.45 4.81
CA HIS A 275 17.81 13.52 4.04
C HIS A 275 18.43 14.16 2.80
N GLY A 276 17.97 15.34 2.40
CA GLY A 276 18.50 16.04 1.24
C GLY A 276 18.17 15.37 -0.09
N ASN A 277 17.06 14.68 -0.18
CA ASN A 277 16.68 13.88 -1.35
C ASN A 277 15.33 14.28 -1.97
N ARG A 278 14.90 15.54 -1.75
CA ARG A 278 13.59 16.00 -2.22
C ARG A 278 13.42 15.83 -3.72
N ALA A 279 14.44 16.21 -4.51
CA ALA A 279 14.30 16.19 -5.98
C ALA A 279 14.01 14.78 -6.48
N VAL A 280 14.74 13.78 -5.99
CA VAL A 280 14.53 12.41 -6.47
C VAL A 280 13.22 11.83 -5.90
N ALA A 281 12.83 12.19 -4.68
CA ALA A 281 11.55 11.75 -4.10
C ALA A 281 10.37 12.30 -4.89
N GLU A 282 10.40 13.60 -5.23
CA GLU A 282 9.35 14.20 -6.04
C GLU A 282 9.30 13.61 -7.44
N ALA A 283 10.46 13.34 -8.03
CA ALA A 283 10.54 12.70 -9.34
C ALA A 283 9.92 11.30 -9.32
N PHE A 284 10.14 10.56 -8.23
CA PHE A 284 9.53 9.23 -8.09
C PHE A 284 8.00 9.32 -8.07
N VAL A 285 7.45 10.23 -7.29
CA VAL A 285 5.99 10.41 -7.23
C VAL A 285 5.44 10.83 -8.60
N GLN A 286 6.13 11.73 -9.29
CA GLN A 286 5.73 12.15 -10.63
C GLN A 286 5.79 10.98 -11.62
N PHE A 287 6.83 10.16 -11.55
CA PHE A 287 6.96 8.96 -12.38
C PHE A 287 5.76 8.03 -12.21
N LEU A 288 5.30 7.84 -10.98
CA LEU A 288 4.19 6.93 -10.70
C LEU A 288 2.89 7.38 -11.35
N HIS A 289 2.75 8.68 -11.68
CA HIS A 289 1.57 9.21 -12.37
C HIS A 289 1.71 9.16 -13.90
N SER A 290 2.86 8.75 -14.42
CA SER A 290 3.04 8.62 -15.87
C SER A 290 2.17 7.50 -16.41
N GLN A 291 1.79 7.61 -17.70
CA GLN A 291 0.99 6.55 -18.33
C GLN A 291 1.65 5.17 -18.24
N PRO A 292 2.95 5.02 -18.55
CA PRO A 292 3.57 3.69 -18.41
C PRO A 292 3.51 3.13 -16.99
N ALA A 293 3.69 3.97 -15.97
CA ALA A 293 3.60 3.52 -14.58
C ALA A 293 2.16 3.12 -14.24
N GLN A 294 1.18 3.91 -14.67
CA GLN A 294 -0.22 3.59 -14.42
C GLN A 294 -0.65 2.30 -15.11
N GLU A 295 -0.10 2.01 -16.30
CA GLU A 295 -0.31 0.71 -16.97
C GLU A 295 0.24 -0.44 -16.14
N ILE A 296 1.37 -0.24 -15.48
CA ILE A 296 1.96 -1.27 -14.62
C ILE A 296 1.07 -1.50 -13.38
N PHE A 297 0.56 -0.43 -12.76
CA PHE A 297 -0.42 -0.60 -11.68
C PHE A 297 -1.61 -1.43 -12.17
N ALA A 298 -2.12 -1.14 -13.37
CA ALA A 298 -3.26 -1.89 -13.91
C ALA A 298 -2.91 -3.37 -14.18
N GLN A 299 -1.67 -3.67 -14.56
CA GLN A 299 -1.21 -5.05 -14.72
C GLN A 299 -1.18 -5.80 -13.39
N HIS A 300 -1.09 -5.08 -12.28
CA HIS A 300 -1.04 -5.66 -10.94
C HIS A 300 -2.37 -5.53 -10.20
N GLY A 301 -3.46 -5.42 -10.94
CA GLY A 301 -4.79 -5.50 -10.37
C GLY A 301 -5.36 -4.20 -9.84
N LEU A 302 -4.66 -3.09 -9.98
CA LEU A 302 -5.12 -1.79 -9.49
C LEU A 302 -5.82 -1.01 -10.59
N ARG A 303 -6.93 -0.36 -10.25
CA ARG A 303 -7.65 0.50 -11.20
C ARG A 303 -6.88 1.81 -11.31
N SER A 304 -6.71 2.29 -12.55
CA SER A 304 -5.87 3.47 -12.78
C SER A 304 -6.58 4.77 -12.42
N VAL A 305 -5.81 5.72 -11.89
CA VAL A 305 -6.26 7.10 -11.72
C VAL A 305 -6.10 7.91 -13.01
N ASP A 306 -5.40 7.37 -14.00
CA ASP A 306 -5.25 8.02 -15.31
C ASP A 306 -6.45 7.65 -16.18
N PRO A 307 -7.23 8.65 -16.68
CA PRO A 307 -8.46 8.34 -17.42
C PRO A 307 -8.22 7.52 -18.69
N GLU A 308 -7.09 7.76 -19.40
CA GLU A 308 -6.79 7.01 -20.62
C GLU A 308 -6.46 5.55 -20.31
N VAL A 309 -5.68 5.31 -19.27
CA VAL A 309 -5.36 3.94 -18.85
C VAL A 309 -6.62 3.25 -18.32
N ALA A 310 -7.44 3.95 -17.54
CA ALA A 310 -8.70 3.40 -17.04
C ALA A 310 -9.59 2.94 -18.18
N GLN A 311 -9.72 3.78 -19.22
CA GLN A 311 -10.52 3.45 -20.40
C GLN A 311 -9.94 2.23 -21.14
N ALA A 312 -8.63 2.20 -21.31
CA ALA A 312 -7.95 1.11 -22.03
C ALA A 312 -8.05 -0.22 -21.31
N THR A 313 -8.33 -0.23 -20.00
CA THR A 313 -8.41 -1.44 -19.20
C THR A 313 -9.84 -1.79 -18.75
N GLU A 314 -10.85 -1.21 -19.39
CA GLU A 314 -12.26 -1.45 -19.04
C GLU A 314 -12.64 -2.93 -19.08
N ASP A 315 -12.05 -3.70 -19.99
CA ASP A 315 -12.35 -5.13 -20.09
C ASP A 315 -11.89 -5.90 -18.84
N LYS A 316 -10.79 -5.47 -18.25
CA LYS A 316 -10.26 -6.08 -17.04
C LYS A 316 -10.99 -5.56 -15.79
N TYR A 317 -11.43 -4.32 -15.83
CA TYR A 317 -12.05 -3.64 -14.68
C TYR A 317 -13.44 -3.14 -15.07
N PRO A 318 -14.43 -4.05 -15.20
CA PRO A 318 -15.75 -3.66 -15.64
C PRO A 318 -16.43 -2.73 -14.63
N PRO A 319 -17.39 -1.93 -15.10
CA PRO A 319 -18.10 -1.02 -14.18
C PRO A 319 -18.88 -1.79 -13.13
N VAL A 320 -18.94 -1.20 -11.94
CA VAL A 320 -19.71 -1.73 -10.80
C VAL A 320 -21.12 -1.14 -10.87
N GLU A 321 -22.14 -1.92 -10.57
CA GLU A 321 -23.53 -1.47 -10.67
C GLU A 321 -23.79 -0.22 -9.83
N ASP A 322 -23.32 -0.21 -8.59
CA ASP A 322 -23.43 0.94 -7.69
C ASP A 322 -22.08 1.17 -7.02
N LEU A 323 -21.28 2.05 -7.61
CA LEU A 323 -19.97 2.40 -7.08
C LEU A 323 -20.07 3.76 -6.40
N PHE A 324 -19.84 3.77 -5.09
CA PHE A 324 -19.87 5.02 -4.32
C PHE A 324 -18.48 5.33 -3.77
N THR A 325 -18.29 6.55 -3.30
CA THR A 325 -17.00 7.00 -2.77
C THR A 325 -17.15 7.39 -1.31
N ILE A 326 -16.02 7.69 -0.68
CA ILE A 326 -16.01 8.17 0.70
C ILE A 326 -16.88 9.43 0.89
N GLU A 327 -17.12 10.17 -0.20
CA GLU A 327 -17.97 11.37 -0.13
C GLU A 327 -19.41 11.04 0.27
N TYR A 328 -19.85 9.80 0.02
CA TYR A 328 -21.17 9.36 0.49
C TYR A 328 -21.31 9.50 2.02
N PHE A 329 -20.18 9.32 2.73
CA PHE A 329 -20.12 9.46 4.18
C PHE A 329 -19.67 10.87 4.63
N GLY A 330 -19.55 11.80 3.69
CA GLY A 330 -19.12 13.16 3.98
C GLY A 330 -17.60 13.36 3.95
N GLY A 331 -16.87 12.41 3.38
CA GLY A 331 -15.41 12.44 3.35
C GLY A 331 -14.80 11.81 4.59
N TRP A 332 -13.48 11.65 4.58
CA TRP A 332 -12.77 10.97 5.68
C TRP A 332 -12.87 11.73 7.00
N ASP A 333 -12.89 13.07 6.96
CA ASP A 333 -13.00 13.87 8.18
C ASP A 333 -14.30 13.58 8.94
N ALA A 334 -15.40 13.35 8.21
CA ALA A 334 -16.68 13.00 8.81
C ALA A 334 -16.75 11.50 9.14
N ALA A 335 -16.29 10.66 8.23
CA ALA A 335 -16.44 9.20 8.35
C ALA A 335 -15.61 8.62 9.49
N THR A 336 -14.39 9.11 9.67
CA THR A 336 -13.48 8.50 10.64
C THR A 336 -14.07 8.52 12.06
N PRO A 337 -14.51 9.66 12.60
CA PRO A 337 -15.13 9.60 13.93
C PRO A 337 -16.51 8.94 13.93
N ALA A 338 -17.32 9.14 12.89
CA ALA A 338 -18.69 8.63 12.87
C ALA A 338 -18.72 7.10 12.81
N ILE A 339 -17.78 6.48 12.13
CA ILE A 339 -17.79 5.02 11.92
C ILE A 339 -16.77 4.34 12.85
N PHE A 340 -15.57 4.89 12.98
CA PHE A 340 -14.45 4.22 13.65
C PHE A 340 -14.02 4.88 14.98
N GLY A 341 -14.64 5.98 15.35
CA GLY A 341 -14.39 6.58 16.66
C GLY A 341 -14.88 5.69 17.79
N ASP A 342 -14.53 6.03 19.02
CA ASP A 342 -14.87 5.19 20.19
C ASP A 342 -16.37 4.93 20.30
N ASN A 343 -17.20 5.88 19.88
CA ASN A 343 -18.66 5.74 19.87
C ASN A 343 -19.22 5.61 18.45
N GLY A 344 -18.36 5.27 17.50
CA GLY A 344 -18.76 5.14 16.10
C GLY A 344 -19.52 3.85 15.83
N VAL A 345 -20.11 3.81 14.65
CA VAL A 345 -20.98 2.70 14.23
C VAL A 345 -20.27 1.34 14.32
N PHE A 346 -19.07 1.23 13.75
CA PHE A 346 -18.32 -0.03 13.79
C PHE A 346 -17.94 -0.40 15.23
N SER A 347 -17.44 0.57 15.98
CA SER A 347 -16.97 0.32 17.35
C SER A 347 -18.12 -0.17 18.24
N LYS A 348 -19.28 0.43 18.11
CA LYS A 348 -20.49 -0.01 18.85
C LYS A 348 -20.92 -1.40 18.43
N ALA A 349 -20.94 -1.67 17.13
CA ALA A 349 -21.34 -2.98 16.60
C ALA A 349 -20.42 -4.09 17.11
N LEU A 350 -19.12 -3.85 17.04
CA LEU A 350 -18.13 -4.82 17.50
C LEU A 350 -18.28 -5.09 19.00
N LEU A 351 -18.46 -4.04 19.79
CA LEU A 351 -18.64 -4.17 21.24
C LEU A 351 -19.88 -5.00 21.57
N GLU A 352 -20.99 -4.77 20.86
CA GLU A 352 -22.23 -5.54 21.10
C GLU A 352 -22.06 -7.02 20.74
N VAL A 353 -21.37 -7.30 19.62
CA VAL A 353 -21.10 -8.70 19.22
C VAL A 353 -20.24 -9.40 20.28
N GLN A 354 -19.21 -8.75 20.78
CA GLN A 354 -18.32 -9.32 21.81
C GLN A 354 -19.05 -9.53 23.13
N SER A 355 -19.96 -8.62 23.51
CA SER A 355 -20.76 -8.75 24.72
C SER A 355 -21.74 -9.93 24.63
N ASP A 356 -22.38 -10.11 23.47
CA ASP A 356 -23.27 -11.24 23.24
C ASP A 356 -22.53 -12.57 23.36
N GLU A 357 -21.32 -12.65 22.86
CA GLU A 357 -20.49 -13.86 22.94
C GLU A 357 -20.09 -14.17 24.39
N SER A 358 -19.63 -13.17 25.14
CA SER A 358 -19.24 -13.37 26.54
C SER A 358 -20.43 -13.77 27.41
N GLY A 359 -21.62 -13.25 27.10
CA GLY A 359 -22.87 -13.62 27.81
C GLY A 359 -23.22 -15.09 27.66
N ARG A 360 -22.93 -15.70 26.53
CA ARG A 360 -23.21 -17.12 26.31
C ARG A 360 -22.29 -18.04 27.13
N TYR A 361 -21.08 -17.62 27.41
CA TYR A 361 -20.14 -18.41 28.18
C TYR A 361 -20.42 -18.38 29.68
N HIS A 362 -21.20 -17.39 30.15
CA HIS A 362 -21.53 -17.27 31.59
C HIS A 362 -22.88 -17.90 31.94
N SER A 363 -23.67 -18.32 30.96
CA SER A 363 -25.02 -18.90 31.19
C SER A 363 -25.08 -20.41 30.92
N GLY A 364 -23.92 -21.08 30.68
CA GLY A 364 -23.85 -22.52 30.47
C GLY A 364 -23.43 -23.31 31.70
#